data_50098b1b7d81858c0232555a4b5274da
#
_entry.id   50098b1b7d81858c0232555a4b5274da
#
_cell.length_a   1.000
_cell.length_b   1.000
_cell.length_c   1.000
_cell.angle_alpha   90.00
_cell.angle_beta   90.00
_cell.angle_gamma   90.00
#
_symmetry.space_group_name_H-M   'P 1'
#
loop_
_entity.id
_entity.type
_entity.pdbx_description
1 polymer ?
#
loop_
_entity_poly.entity_id
_entity_poly.type
_entity_poly.pdbx_seq_one_letter_code
_entity_poly.pdbx_strand_id
1 'polypeptide(L)'
;MLIAGGCSVVLGIAALLWPGRDEATLAMLFGTALLLSAVVQGYLATVARIAMLLRLLVLAGTGLTVVLAVLAFSGGNIELLALWIGIGWAVRGIVQALVAAWDEHRADSWLHEVCGLCTTAAGLTVIAMKFQTVTGLANVAGCALVVIGVLELLSGGMLRSVQGAARRTRAPSTVLPDSAATEQ
;
A
#
# COMPACT_ATOMS: atom_id res chain seq x y z
N MET A 1 7.14 -2.62 0.92
CA MET A 1 5.91 -2.99 0.19
C MET A 1 5.37 -4.37 0.58
N LEU A 2 6.13 -5.47 0.56
CA LEU A 2 5.61 -6.79 0.95
C LEU A 2 5.04 -6.85 2.39
N ILE A 3 5.66 -6.16 3.35
CA ILE A 3 5.17 -6.12 4.73
C ILE A 3 3.85 -5.35 4.80
N ALA A 4 3.74 -4.23 4.09
CA ALA A 4 2.51 -3.42 4.06
C ALA A 4 1.35 -4.20 3.43
N GLY A 5 1.58 -4.84 2.26
CA GLY A 5 0.59 -5.68 1.60
C GLY A 5 0.16 -6.87 2.46
N GLY A 6 1.11 -7.55 3.12
CA GLY A 6 0.81 -8.63 4.05
C GLY A 6 -0.05 -8.18 5.23
N CYS A 7 0.28 -7.06 5.86
CA CYS A 7 -0.52 -6.49 6.94
C CYS A 7 -1.92 -6.08 6.47
N SER A 8 -2.05 -5.50 5.27
CA SER A 8 -3.36 -5.16 4.69
C SER A 8 -4.24 -6.39 4.47
N VAL A 9 -3.67 -7.49 3.96
CA VAL A 9 -4.40 -8.76 3.80
C VAL A 9 -4.85 -9.31 5.15
N VAL A 10 -3.97 -9.36 6.14
CA VAL A 10 -4.28 -9.87 7.48
C VAL A 10 -5.38 -9.04 8.13
N LEU A 11 -5.29 -7.71 8.08
CA LEU A 11 -6.30 -6.81 8.63
C LEU A 11 -7.64 -6.92 7.89
N GLY A 12 -7.61 -7.08 6.56
CA GLY A 12 -8.81 -7.30 5.76
C GLY A 12 -9.51 -8.62 6.11
N ILE A 13 -8.76 -9.71 6.25
CA ILE A 13 -9.29 -11.01 6.69
C ILE A 13 -9.83 -10.90 8.13
N ALA A 14 -9.11 -10.23 9.03
CA ALA A 14 -9.58 -9.99 10.38
C ALA A 14 -10.91 -9.23 10.38
N ALA A 15 -11.06 -8.18 9.58
CA ALA A 15 -12.30 -7.44 9.43
C ALA A 15 -13.47 -8.31 8.90
N LEU A 16 -13.18 -9.29 8.05
CA LEU A 16 -14.18 -10.20 7.48
C LEU A 16 -14.61 -11.31 8.44
N LEU A 17 -13.67 -11.85 9.22
CA LEU A 17 -13.91 -13.04 10.06
C LEU A 17 -14.22 -12.73 11.51
N TRP A 18 -14.06 -11.47 11.96
CA TRP A 18 -14.24 -11.12 13.37
C TRP A 18 -15.69 -11.34 13.82
N PRO A 19 -15.95 -12.19 14.83
CA PRO A 19 -17.29 -12.37 15.38
C PRO A 19 -17.66 -11.18 16.30
N GLY A 20 -18.92 -10.74 16.26
CA GLY A 20 -19.40 -9.66 17.13
C GLY A 20 -18.84 -8.27 16.75
N ARG A 21 -18.88 -7.94 15.46
CA ARG A 21 -18.41 -6.65 14.93
C ARG A 21 -19.24 -5.49 15.46
N ASP A 22 -18.61 -4.64 16.24
CA ASP A 22 -19.13 -3.34 16.66
C ASP A 22 -18.33 -2.20 16.00
N GLU A 23 -18.87 -0.99 16.09
CA GLU A 23 -18.22 0.19 15.50
C GLU A 23 -16.82 0.42 16.06
N ALA A 24 -16.62 0.18 17.37
CA ALA A 24 -15.34 0.37 18.03
C ALA A 24 -14.28 -0.60 17.50
N THR A 25 -14.64 -1.87 17.29
CA THR A 25 -13.73 -2.88 16.73
C THR A 25 -13.31 -2.51 15.30
N LEU A 26 -14.26 -2.08 14.47
CA LEU A 26 -13.95 -1.63 13.11
C LEU A 26 -13.10 -0.35 13.09
N ALA A 27 -13.42 0.61 13.96
CA ALA A 27 -12.62 1.83 14.10
C ALA A 27 -11.18 1.51 14.46
N MET A 28 -10.94 0.57 15.38
CA MET A 28 -9.61 0.10 15.75
C MET A 28 -8.91 -0.61 14.57
N LEU A 29 -9.58 -1.53 13.88
CA LEU A 29 -8.99 -2.27 12.76
C LEU A 29 -8.60 -1.34 11.60
N PHE A 30 -9.53 -0.49 11.16
CA PHE A 30 -9.26 0.41 10.04
C PHE A 30 -8.38 1.60 10.42
N GLY A 31 -8.52 2.13 11.64
CA GLY A 31 -7.63 3.14 12.17
C GLY A 31 -6.17 2.66 12.25
N THR A 32 -5.94 1.43 12.73
CA THR A 32 -4.60 0.82 12.74
C THR A 32 -4.08 0.55 11.32
N ALA A 33 -4.93 0.13 10.38
CA ALA A 33 -4.56 -0.04 8.98
C ALA A 33 -4.10 1.29 8.34
N LEU A 34 -4.84 2.37 8.58
CA LEU A 34 -4.49 3.72 8.11
C LEU A 34 -3.18 4.21 8.73
N LEU A 35 -3.00 4.05 10.05
CA LEU A 35 -1.76 4.41 10.73
C LEU A 35 -0.56 3.65 10.20
N LEU A 36 -0.66 2.34 10.08
CA LEU A 36 0.42 1.51 9.53
C LEU A 36 0.78 1.94 8.10
N SER A 37 -0.24 2.21 7.29
CA SER A 37 -0.06 2.75 5.94
C SER A 37 0.66 4.10 5.94
N ALA A 38 0.27 5.02 6.83
CA ALA A 38 0.90 6.32 6.97
C ALA A 38 2.38 6.22 7.38
N VAL A 39 2.69 5.33 8.35
CA VAL A 39 4.07 5.09 8.78
C VAL A 39 4.93 4.59 7.63
N VAL A 40 4.44 3.60 6.86
CA VAL A 40 5.17 3.05 5.71
C VAL A 40 5.38 4.13 4.64
N GLN A 41 4.37 4.92 4.32
CA GLN A 41 4.47 6.01 3.34
C GLN A 41 5.44 7.10 3.81
N GLY A 42 5.36 7.51 5.06
CA GLY A 42 6.27 8.49 5.65
C GLY A 42 7.72 8.00 5.63
N TYR A 43 7.96 6.74 5.98
CA TYR A 43 9.29 6.14 5.89
C TYR A 43 9.81 6.13 4.44
N LEU A 44 9.00 5.71 3.48
CA LEU A 44 9.38 5.71 2.07
C LEU A 44 9.68 7.13 1.56
N ALA A 45 8.90 8.13 1.97
CA ALA A 45 9.13 9.53 1.61
C ALA A 45 10.48 10.07 2.13
N THR A 46 10.97 9.58 3.28
CA THR A 46 12.26 10.00 3.84
C THR A 46 13.44 9.32 3.19
N VAL A 47 13.31 8.03 2.82
CA VAL A 47 14.41 7.21 2.27
C VAL A 47 14.53 7.34 0.75
N ALA A 48 13.41 7.51 0.04
CA ALA A 48 13.43 7.62 -1.42
C ALA A 48 14.01 8.98 -1.87
N ARG A 49 14.92 8.91 -2.86
CA ARG A 49 15.46 10.11 -3.53
C ARG A 49 14.47 10.58 -4.61
N ILE A 50 13.36 11.17 -4.18
CA ILE A 50 12.32 11.73 -5.04
C ILE A 50 12.43 13.25 -5.10
N ALA A 51 11.88 13.86 -6.17
CA ALA A 51 11.83 15.30 -6.33
C ALA A 51 11.18 15.96 -5.10
N MET A 52 11.68 17.13 -4.68
CA MET A 52 11.25 17.79 -3.44
C MET A 52 9.74 18.04 -3.40
N LEU A 53 9.14 18.40 -4.54
CA LEU A 53 7.71 18.61 -4.67
C LEU A 53 6.91 17.33 -4.39
N LEU A 54 7.35 16.20 -4.95
CA LEU A 54 6.72 14.90 -4.75
C LEU A 54 6.85 14.43 -3.30
N ARG A 55 8.00 14.69 -2.67
CA ARG A 55 8.23 14.40 -1.26
C ARG A 55 7.27 15.19 -0.36
N LEU A 56 7.06 16.48 -0.65
CA LEU A 56 6.09 17.32 0.07
C LEU A 56 4.67 16.77 -0.09
N LEU A 57 4.28 16.36 -1.29
CA LEU A 57 2.98 15.77 -1.57
C LEU A 57 2.75 14.48 -0.76
N VAL A 58 3.74 13.58 -0.76
CA VAL A 58 3.66 12.33 0.02
C VAL A 58 3.58 12.60 1.51
N LEU A 59 4.35 13.55 2.02
CA LEU A 59 4.32 13.94 3.44
C LEU A 59 2.98 14.59 3.82
N ALA A 60 2.42 15.45 2.96
CA ALA A 60 1.09 16.03 3.17
C ALA A 60 0.00 14.95 3.19
N GLY A 61 0.03 14.01 2.24
CA GLY A 61 -0.88 12.86 2.20
C GLY A 61 -0.73 11.96 3.43
N THR A 62 0.50 11.73 3.89
CA THR A 62 0.78 10.97 5.12
C THR A 62 0.22 11.70 6.35
N GLY A 63 0.43 13.00 6.47
CA GLY A 63 -0.13 13.80 7.56
C GLY A 63 -1.65 13.76 7.58
N LEU A 64 -2.29 13.90 6.43
CA LEU A 64 -3.74 13.78 6.31
C LEU A 64 -4.23 12.37 6.72
N THR A 65 -3.54 11.32 6.29
CA THR A 65 -3.89 9.94 6.65
C THR A 65 -3.77 9.70 8.16
N VAL A 66 -2.77 10.29 8.84
CA VAL A 66 -2.64 10.23 10.30
C VAL A 66 -3.81 10.92 10.98
N VAL A 67 -4.19 12.12 10.52
CA VAL A 67 -5.35 12.84 11.06
C VAL A 67 -6.63 12.02 10.92
N LEU A 68 -6.86 11.43 9.75
CA LEU A 68 -8.01 10.57 9.48
C LEU A 68 -8.01 9.32 10.36
N ALA A 69 -6.85 8.72 10.61
CA ALA A 69 -6.72 7.59 11.52
C ALA A 69 -7.10 7.99 12.96
N VAL A 70 -6.63 9.13 13.44
CA VAL A 70 -6.99 9.64 14.78
C VAL A 70 -8.49 9.92 14.87
N LEU A 71 -9.08 10.51 13.82
CA LEU A 71 -10.52 10.74 13.76
C LEU A 71 -11.31 9.42 13.75
N ALA A 72 -10.81 8.39 13.07
CA ALA A 72 -11.42 7.07 13.09
C ALA A 72 -11.44 6.44 14.51
N PHE A 73 -10.38 6.66 15.30
CA PHE A 73 -10.37 6.22 16.71
C PHE A 73 -11.26 7.04 17.63
N SER A 74 -11.59 8.28 17.27
CA SER A 74 -12.40 9.17 18.12
C SER A 74 -13.85 8.71 18.27
N GLY A 75 -14.26 7.70 17.51
CA GLY A 75 -15.62 7.21 17.48
C GLY A 75 -16.55 8.14 16.69
N GLY A 76 -17.77 7.76 16.54
CA GLY A 76 -18.78 8.52 15.81
C GLY A 76 -19.77 7.58 15.14
N ASN A 77 -20.56 8.12 14.22
CA ASN A 77 -21.48 7.33 13.42
C ASN A 77 -20.72 6.52 12.36
N ILE A 78 -21.26 5.36 12.03
CA ILE A 78 -20.74 4.48 10.99
C ILE A 78 -20.51 5.20 9.64
N GLU A 79 -21.35 6.17 9.32
CA GLU A 79 -21.23 6.98 8.11
C GLU A 79 -19.93 7.83 8.11
N LEU A 80 -19.59 8.42 9.25
CA LEU A 80 -18.36 9.18 9.43
C LEU A 80 -17.13 8.28 9.35
N LEU A 81 -17.21 7.08 9.95
CA LEU A 81 -16.13 6.10 9.88
C LEU A 81 -15.89 5.68 8.42
N ALA A 82 -16.95 5.37 7.67
CA ALA A 82 -16.86 5.04 6.26
C ALA A 82 -16.24 6.19 5.43
N LEU A 83 -16.65 7.42 5.73
CA LEU A 83 -16.12 8.62 5.06
C LEU A 83 -14.61 8.77 5.31
N TRP A 84 -14.15 8.63 6.54
CA TRP A 84 -12.73 8.77 6.88
C TRP A 84 -11.88 7.66 6.28
N ILE A 85 -12.35 6.41 6.30
CA ILE A 85 -11.70 5.29 5.63
C ILE A 85 -11.60 5.55 4.13
N GLY A 86 -12.71 5.95 3.51
CA GLY A 86 -12.78 6.19 2.08
C GLY A 86 -11.88 7.35 1.62
N ILE A 87 -11.85 8.48 2.35
CA ILE A 87 -10.96 9.60 2.07
C ILE A 87 -9.49 9.16 2.25
N GLY A 88 -9.16 8.43 3.31
CA GLY A 88 -7.81 7.94 3.55
C GLY A 88 -7.30 7.05 2.41
N TRP A 89 -8.15 6.16 1.89
CA TRP A 89 -7.80 5.31 0.76
C TRP A 89 -7.71 6.09 -0.56
N ALA A 90 -8.63 7.01 -0.80
CA ALA A 90 -8.59 7.86 -2.00
C ALA A 90 -7.30 8.69 -2.05
N VAL A 91 -6.96 9.37 -0.97
CA VAL A 91 -5.72 10.16 -0.87
C VAL A 91 -4.48 9.28 -1.07
N ARG A 92 -4.45 8.12 -0.40
CA ARG A 92 -3.34 7.16 -0.57
C ARG A 92 -3.20 6.70 -2.01
N GLY A 93 -4.31 6.33 -2.66
CA GLY A 93 -4.31 5.85 -4.04
C GLY A 93 -3.87 6.92 -5.02
N ILE A 94 -4.32 8.16 -4.86
CA ILE A 94 -3.89 9.31 -5.67
C ILE A 94 -2.39 9.54 -5.52
N VAL A 95 -1.88 9.55 -4.29
CA VAL A 95 -0.43 9.73 -4.04
C VAL A 95 0.38 8.61 -4.68
N GLN A 96 -0.07 7.35 -4.57
CA GLN A 96 0.58 6.21 -5.21
C GLN A 96 0.60 6.33 -6.74
N ALA A 97 -0.53 6.69 -7.35
CA ALA A 97 -0.63 6.87 -8.80
C ALA A 97 0.27 8.02 -9.29
N LEU A 98 0.31 9.15 -8.59
CA LEU A 98 1.19 10.27 -8.92
C LEU A 98 2.67 9.91 -8.81
N VAL A 99 3.07 9.19 -7.76
CA VAL A 99 4.45 8.73 -7.61
C VAL A 99 4.83 7.77 -8.72
N ALA A 100 3.93 6.87 -9.12
CA ALA A 100 4.14 5.92 -10.21
C ALA A 100 4.25 6.63 -11.58
N ALA A 101 3.38 7.60 -11.84
CA ALA A 101 3.38 8.37 -13.09
C ALA A 101 4.66 9.22 -13.28
N TRP A 102 5.32 9.62 -12.19
CA TRP A 102 6.55 10.41 -12.28
C TRP A 102 7.84 9.57 -12.36
N ASP A 103 7.78 8.28 -12.09
CA ASP A 103 8.94 7.37 -12.17
C ASP A 103 8.93 6.60 -13.51
N GLU A 104 8.96 7.33 -14.64
CA GLU A 104 8.92 6.78 -16.01
C GLU A 104 10.03 5.77 -16.34
N HIS A 105 11.10 5.72 -15.53
CA HIS A 105 12.26 4.86 -15.75
C HIS A 105 12.10 3.42 -15.22
N ARG A 106 10.98 3.09 -14.58
CA ARG A 106 10.70 1.72 -14.12
C ARG A 106 9.75 1.01 -15.07
N ALA A 107 10.23 -0.09 -15.64
CA ALA A 107 9.41 -0.98 -16.48
C ALA A 107 8.11 -1.49 -15.80
N ASP A 108 8.06 -1.44 -14.47
CA ASP A 108 6.92 -1.90 -13.65
C ASP A 108 6.05 -0.75 -13.09
N SER A 109 6.24 0.48 -13.58
CA SER A 109 5.50 1.68 -13.10
C SER A 109 3.98 1.50 -13.26
N TRP A 110 3.52 0.85 -14.34
CA TRP A 110 2.12 0.66 -14.63
C TRP A 110 1.36 -0.16 -13.57
N LEU A 111 2.01 -1.16 -12.94
CA LEU A 111 1.40 -1.96 -11.87
C LEU A 111 1.15 -1.09 -10.63
N HIS A 112 2.05 -0.19 -10.29
CA HIS A 112 1.89 0.73 -9.17
C HIS A 112 0.81 1.78 -9.47
N GLU A 113 0.73 2.24 -10.71
CA GLU A 113 -0.31 3.16 -11.17
C GLU A 113 -1.70 2.51 -11.08
N VAL A 114 -1.85 1.29 -11.61
CA VAL A 114 -3.09 0.51 -11.50
C VAL A 114 -3.47 0.25 -10.04
N CYS A 115 -2.50 -0.10 -9.20
CA CYS A 115 -2.72 -0.32 -7.77
C CYS A 115 -3.21 0.96 -7.07
N GLY A 116 -2.62 2.12 -7.40
CA GLY A 116 -3.06 3.43 -6.91
C GLY A 116 -4.48 3.77 -7.37
N LEU A 117 -4.79 3.56 -8.65
CA LEU A 117 -6.12 3.76 -9.22
C LEU A 117 -7.17 2.85 -8.57
N CYS A 118 -6.87 1.56 -8.39
CA CYS A 118 -7.75 0.62 -7.69
C CYS A 118 -8.00 1.04 -6.24
N THR A 119 -6.97 1.51 -5.54
CA THR A 119 -7.10 2.01 -4.16
C THR A 119 -7.97 3.26 -4.11
N THR A 120 -7.80 4.18 -5.05
CA THR A 120 -8.63 5.37 -5.18
C THR A 120 -10.08 5.01 -5.46
N ALA A 121 -10.32 4.11 -6.41
CA ALA A 121 -11.66 3.63 -6.76
C ALA A 121 -12.34 2.94 -5.56
N ALA A 122 -11.61 2.12 -4.80
CA ALA A 122 -12.12 1.49 -3.58
C ALA A 122 -12.50 2.56 -2.52
N GLY A 123 -11.67 3.57 -2.31
CA GLY A 123 -11.97 4.69 -1.42
C GLY A 123 -13.23 5.44 -1.82
N LEU A 124 -13.36 5.79 -3.11
CA LEU A 124 -14.56 6.46 -3.64
C LEU A 124 -15.82 5.60 -3.53
N THR A 125 -15.69 4.28 -3.75
CA THR A 125 -16.81 3.35 -3.59
C THR A 125 -17.29 3.34 -2.14
N VAL A 126 -16.38 3.30 -1.17
CA VAL A 126 -16.74 3.35 0.26
C VAL A 126 -17.44 4.66 0.62
N ILE A 127 -17.01 5.80 0.06
CA ILE A 127 -17.67 7.10 0.28
C ILE A 127 -19.07 7.14 -0.38
N ALA A 128 -19.20 6.59 -1.59
CA ALA A 128 -20.46 6.63 -2.34
C ALA A 128 -21.54 5.71 -1.75
N MET A 129 -21.13 4.63 -1.08
CA MET A 129 -22.06 3.70 -0.45
C MET A 129 -22.52 4.23 0.90
N LYS A 130 -23.84 4.40 1.06
CA LYS A 130 -24.45 4.71 2.37
C LYS A 130 -24.57 3.44 3.20
N PHE A 131 -23.64 3.24 4.11
CA PHE A 131 -23.67 2.09 5.01
C PHE A 131 -24.62 2.33 6.19
N GLN A 132 -25.65 1.48 6.30
CA GLN A 132 -26.58 1.50 7.43
C GLN A 132 -26.23 0.43 8.48
N THR A 133 -25.30 -0.47 8.16
CA THR A 133 -24.90 -1.56 9.04
C THR A 133 -23.39 -1.70 9.12
N VAL A 134 -22.90 -1.98 10.33
CA VAL A 134 -21.49 -2.26 10.63
C VAL A 134 -20.98 -3.43 9.78
N THR A 135 -21.79 -4.46 9.60
CA THR A 135 -21.46 -5.63 8.80
C THR A 135 -21.28 -5.30 7.32
N GLY A 136 -22.12 -4.41 6.78
CA GLY A 136 -22.00 -3.96 5.39
C GLY A 136 -20.68 -3.24 5.13
N LEU A 137 -20.33 -2.29 6.00
CA LEU A 137 -19.06 -1.58 5.93
C LEU A 137 -17.87 -2.54 6.07
N ALA A 138 -17.91 -3.44 7.07
CA ALA A 138 -16.86 -4.41 7.32
C ALA A 138 -16.59 -5.32 6.10
N ASN A 139 -17.65 -5.80 5.46
CA ASN A 139 -17.54 -6.68 4.31
C ASN A 139 -16.94 -5.94 3.11
N VAL A 140 -17.46 -4.77 2.76
CA VAL A 140 -16.96 -4.00 1.61
C VAL A 140 -15.53 -3.52 1.84
N ALA A 141 -15.28 -2.90 2.99
CA ALA A 141 -13.95 -2.38 3.31
C ALA A 141 -12.94 -3.52 3.56
N GLY A 142 -13.35 -4.62 4.20
CA GLY A 142 -12.51 -5.80 4.40
C GLY A 142 -12.12 -6.46 3.06
N CYS A 143 -13.07 -6.68 2.16
CA CYS A 143 -12.79 -7.19 0.81
C CYS A 143 -11.84 -6.26 0.03
N ALA A 144 -12.10 -4.96 0.05
CA ALA A 144 -11.24 -3.99 -0.62
C ALA A 144 -9.81 -4.03 -0.06
N LEU A 145 -9.64 -4.14 1.27
CA LEU A 145 -8.34 -4.25 1.92
C LEU A 145 -7.58 -5.52 1.52
N VAL A 146 -8.28 -6.66 1.40
CA VAL A 146 -7.69 -7.91 0.91
C VAL A 146 -7.23 -7.76 -0.53
N VAL A 147 -8.07 -7.21 -1.42
CA VAL A 147 -7.74 -7.01 -2.83
C VAL A 147 -6.54 -6.07 -2.98
N ILE A 148 -6.54 -4.92 -2.28
CA ILE A 148 -5.42 -3.96 -2.30
C ILE A 148 -4.15 -4.62 -1.78
N GLY A 149 -4.23 -5.35 -0.66
CA GLY A 149 -3.08 -6.04 -0.07
C GLY A 149 -2.49 -7.13 -0.99
N VAL A 150 -3.34 -7.89 -1.68
CA VAL A 150 -2.90 -8.87 -2.69
C VAL A 150 -2.22 -8.18 -3.88
N LEU A 151 -2.78 -7.10 -4.39
CA LEU A 151 -2.16 -6.30 -5.46
C LEU A 151 -0.79 -5.76 -5.04
N GLU A 152 -0.65 -5.25 -3.80
CA GLU A 152 0.63 -4.80 -3.26
C GLU A 152 1.66 -5.94 -3.11
N LEU A 153 1.21 -7.14 -2.74
CA LEU A 153 2.08 -8.31 -2.65
C LEU A 153 2.55 -8.77 -4.04
N LEU A 154 1.66 -8.79 -5.02
CA LEU A 154 1.99 -9.16 -6.41
C LEU A 154 2.98 -8.17 -7.01
N SER A 155 2.74 -6.86 -6.86
CA SER A 155 3.65 -5.83 -7.35
C SER A 155 5.02 -5.88 -6.66
N GLY A 156 5.06 -6.11 -5.36
CA GLY A 156 6.32 -6.26 -4.60
C GLY A 156 7.07 -7.56 -4.88
N GLY A 157 6.38 -8.65 -5.19
CA GLY A 157 6.95 -9.96 -5.52
C GLY A 157 7.61 -9.96 -6.91
N MET A 158 6.97 -9.34 -7.89
CA MET A 158 7.46 -9.24 -9.25
C MET A 158 8.77 -8.46 -9.35
N LEU A 159 8.92 -7.37 -8.57
CA LEU A 159 10.17 -6.60 -8.46
C LEU A 159 11.35 -7.45 -7.95
N ARG A 160 11.12 -8.35 -7.00
CA ARG A 160 12.18 -9.21 -6.47
C ARG A 160 12.65 -10.27 -7.47
N SER A 161 11.74 -10.83 -8.26
CA SER A 161 12.06 -11.84 -9.27
C SER A 161 12.91 -11.24 -10.40
N VAL A 162 12.56 -10.05 -10.87
CA VAL A 162 13.30 -9.34 -11.92
C VAL A 162 14.71 -8.93 -11.44
N GLN A 163 14.82 -8.40 -10.22
CA GLN A 163 16.13 -8.05 -9.65
C GLN A 163 17.00 -9.28 -9.37
N GLY A 164 16.41 -10.39 -8.98
CA GLY A 164 17.10 -11.67 -8.81
C GLY A 164 17.67 -12.23 -10.11
N ALA A 165 16.89 -12.14 -11.19
CA ALA A 165 17.33 -12.54 -12.54
C ALA A 165 18.48 -11.64 -13.05
N ALA A 166 18.34 -10.33 -12.90
CA ALA A 166 19.38 -9.36 -13.33
C ALA A 166 20.70 -9.52 -12.54
N ARG A 167 20.64 -9.90 -11.27
CA ARG A 167 21.85 -10.22 -10.50
C ARG A 167 22.54 -11.50 -10.96
N ARG A 168 21.78 -12.51 -11.38
CA ARG A 168 22.35 -13.78 -11.88
C ARG A 168 23.06 -13.59 -13.23
N THR A 169 22.55 -12.73 -14.09
CA THR A 169 23.19 -12.42 -15.39
C THR A 169 24.41 -11.51 -15.25
N ARG A 170 24.57 -10.79 -14.13
CA ARG A 170 25.70 -9.93 -13.81
C ARG A 170 26.80 -10.59 -12.98
N ALA A 171 26.66 -11.86 -12.60
CA ALA A 171 27.75 -12.60 -11.97
C ALA A 171 28.90 -12.67 -12.97
N PRO A 172 30.10 -12.11 -12.66
CA PRO A 172 31.24 -12.21 -13.58
C PRO A 172 31.53 -13.69 -13.77
N SER A 173 31.54 -14.13 -15.04
CA SER A 173 32.17 -15.40 -15.40
C SER A 173 33.56 -15.34 -14.79
N THR A 174 33.79 -16.16 -13.79
CA THR A 174 35.11 -16.37 -13.20
C THR A 174 36.01 -16.77 -14.38
N VAL A 175 36.79 -15.84 -14.86
CA VAL A 175 37.86 -16.11 -15.80
C VAL A 175 38.76 -17.09 -15.08
N LEU A 176 38.71 -18.34 -15.49
CA LEU A 176 39.71 -19.35 -15.10
C LEU A 176 41.08 -18.72 -15.38
N PRO A 177 41.98 -18.64 -14.41
CA PRO A 177 43.33 -18.22 -14.68
C PRO A 177 43.91 -19.23 -15.68
N ASP A 178 44.35 -18.69 -16.81
CA ASP A 178 45.08 -19.41 -17.85
C ASP A 178 46.38 -19.98 -17.24
N SER A 179 46.28 -21.25 -16.82
CA SER A 179 47.42 -22.03 -16.30
C SER A 179 48.19 -22.70 -17.42
N ALA A 180 48.54 -21.90 -18.47
CA ALA A 180 49.33 -22.40 -19.58
C ALA A 180 50.41 -21.40 -20.01
N ALA A 181 51.39 -21.16 -19.11
CA ALA A 181 52.64 -20.52 -19.50
C ALA A 181 53.72 -20.81 -18.45
N THR A 182 54.10 -22.09 -18.28
CA THR A 182 55.43 -22.43 -17.74
C THR A 182 55.82 -23.81 -18.26
N GLU A 183 56.20 -23.90 -19.50
CA GLU A 183 57.14 -24.90 -20.02
C GLU A 183 57.87 -24.29 -21.22
N GLN A 184 59.02 -23.65 -20.97
CA GLN A 184 60.21 -23.68 -21.78
C GLN A 184 61.38 -23.10 -20.99
#